data_8d0324917c9acb524960dfd1959898b4
#
_entry.id   8d0324917c9acb524960dfd1959898b4
#
_cell.length_a   1.000
_cell.length_b   1.000
_cell.length_c   1.000
_cell.angle_alpha   90.00
_cell.angle_beta   90.00
_cell.angle_gamma   90.00
#
_symmetry.space_group_name_H-M   'P 1'
#
loop_
_entity.id
_entity.type
_entity.pdbx_description
1 polymer ?
#
loop_
_entity_poly.entity_id
_entity_poly.type
_entity_poly.pdbx_seq_one_letter_code
_entity_poly.pdbx_strand_id
1 'polypeptide(L)'
;MNLSNYYWYFKSALRPKFCDEVIKYALSKREKFALTGGVGRQRDLNNKPLSRKEEEGVKQKRNSSIVWLDEGWIYKEIQPYVHEANERAGWNFNWERTENVQFTKYKLNQYYDWHCDSCDNPYKNGMIRKLSMTCQLTDGSEYEGGELEFDFRNYDPHMRDESQHLNKAKEILPKGSIIVFPSHVWHRVKPVRKGVRYSLVAWHNGYPFK
;
A
#
# COMPACT_ATOMS: atom_id res chain seq x y z
N MET A 1 14.59 1.20 -19.38
CA MET A 1 14.36 1.64 -17.97
C MET A 1 14.51 0.42 -17.08
N ASN A 2 15.27 0.50 -15.99
CA ASN A 2 15.42 -0.61 -15.06
C ASN A 2 14.32 -0.53 -14.00
N LEU A 3 13.35 -1.45 -14.01
CA LEU A 3 12.22 -1.49 -13.08
C LEU A 3 12.67 -1.64 -11.62
N SER A 4 13.82 -2.30 -11.37
CA SER A 4 14.34 -2.45 -10.01
C SER A 4 14.63 -1.13 -9.30
N ASN A 5 14.76 -0.02 -10.00
CA ASN A 5 14.88 1.30 -9.39
C ASN A 5 13.59 1.77 -8.72
N TYR A 6 12.44 1.19 -9.11
CA TYR A 6 11.12 1.66 -8.69
C TYR A 6 10.35 0.61 -7.91
N TYR A 7 10.42 -0.67 -8.31
CA TYR A 7 9.83 -1.78 -7.58
C TYR A 7 10.45 -3.13 -7.94
N TRP A 8 10.27 -4.10 -7.06
CA TRP A 8 10.53 -5.51 -7.27
C TRP A 8 9.26 -6.30 -7.03
N TYR A 9 9.00 -7.36 -7.80
CA TYR A 9 7.78 -8.13 -7.67
C TYR A 9 8.01 -9.64 -7.66
N PHE A 10 7.07 -10.34 -7.05
CA PHE A 10 7.00 -11.79 -7.02
C PHE A 10 5.60 -12.19 -7.47
N LYS A 11 5.50 -12.87 -8.60
CA LYS A 11 4.22 -13.31 -9.17
C LYS A 11 3.74 -14.56 -8.44
N SER A 12 2.47 -14.56 -7.96
CA SER A 12 1.85 -15.70 -7.25
C SER A 12 2.73 -16.29 -6.14
N ALA A 13 3.38 -15.41 -5.36
CA ALA A 13 4.32 -15.76 -4.31
C ALA A 13 3.66 -16.48 -3.13
N LEU A 14 2.46 -16.04 -2.76
CA LEU A 14 1.69 -16.63 -1.67
C LEU A 14 0.64 -17.59 -2.21
N ARG A 15 0.43 -18.68 -1.47
CA ARG A 15 -0.58 -19.68 -1.82
C ARG A 15 -1.99 -19.09 -1.79
N PRO A 16 -2.88 -19.42 -2.75
CA PRO A 16 -4.26 -18.94 -2.76
C PRO A 16 -4.98 -19.18 -1.43
N LYS A 17 -4.78 -20.33 -0.80
CA LYS A 17 -5.35 -20.67 0.51
C LYS A 17 -4.98 -19.65 1.60
N PHE A 18 -3.70 -19.22 1.64
CA PHE A 18 -3.28 -18.17 2.57
C PHE A 18 -4.01 -16.84 2.31
N CYS A 19 -4.14 -16.44 1.04
CA CYS A 19 -4.87 -15.23 0.68
C CYS A 19 -6.33 -15.29 1.14
N ASP A 20 -7.00 -16.44 0.97
CA ASP A 20 -8.38 -16.65 1.40
C ASP A 20 -8.51 -16.63 2.92
N GLU A 21 -7.56 -17.21 3.64
CA GLU A 21 -7.50 -17.18 5.11
C GLU A 21 -7.36 -15.75 5.63
N VAL A 22 -6.47 -14.94 5.02
CA VAL A 22 -6.30 -13.52 5.35
C VAL A 22 -7.59 -12.74 5.08
N ILE A 23 -8.22 -12.92 3.92
CA ILE A 23 -9.50 -12.25 3.58
C ILE A 23 -10.56 -12.60 4.62
N LYS A 24 -10.76 -13.89 4.88
CA LYS A 24 -11.75 -14.38 5.86
C LYS A 24 -11.50 -13.80 7.25
N TYR A 25 -10.25 -13.81 7.69
CA TYR A 25 -9.87 -13.28 9.00
C TYR A 25 -10.10 -11.78 9.09
N ALA A 26 -9.65 -11.00 8.10
CA ALA A 26 -9.83 -9.55 8.10
C ALA A 26 -11.32 -9.15 8.04
N LEU A 27 -12.15 -9.85 7.26
CA LEU A 27 -13.58 -9.59 7.18
C LEU A 27 -14.35 -9.95 8.46
N SER A 28 -13.78 -10.76 9.35
CA SER A 28 -14.34 -11.01 10.70
C SER A 28 -14.10 -9.85 11.68
N LYS A 29 -13.20 -8.92 11.35
CA LYS A 29 -12.87 -7.77 12.18
C LYS A 29 -13.69 -6.53 11.79
N ARG A 30 -13.73 -5.55 12.68
CA ARG A 30 -14.42 -4.28 12.40
C ARG A 30 -13.65 -3.45 11.36
N GLU A 31 -14.25 -3.23 10.21
CA GLU A 31 -13.72 -2.32 9.19
C GLU A 31 -13.73 -0.86 9.70
N LYS A 32 -12.70 -0.12 9.32
CA LYS A 32 -12.59 1.33 9.54
C LYS A 32 -12.48 2.02 8.18
N PHE A 33 -12.96 3.27 8.12
CA PHE A 33 -12.67 4.12 6.97
C PHE A 33 -11.17 4.47 6.95
N ALA A 34 -10.54 4.38 5.79
CA ALA A 34 -9.13 4.65 5.64
C ALA A 34 -8.85 6.15 5.70
N LEU A 35 -7.98 6.57 6.62
CA LEU A 35 -7.51 7.95 6.75
C LEU A 35 -6.19 8.13 6.00
N THR A 36 -5.92 9.35 5.55
CA THR A 36 -4.64 9.75 4.96
C THR A 36 -3.78 10.51 5.95
N GLY A 37 -2.48 10.36 5.85
CA GLY A 37 -1.36 10.90 6.64
C GLY A 37 -1.64 11.97 7.72
N GLY A 38 -1.88 13.23 7.32
CA GLY A 38 -2.04 14.34 8.29
C GLY A 38 -3.28 14.24 9.16
N VAL A 39 -4.43 13.84 8.59
CA VAL A 39 -5.70 13.68 9.32
C VAL A 39 -5.64 12.47 10.25
N GLY A 40 -5.01 11.37 9.82
CA GLY A 40 -4.79 10.19 10.65
C GLY A 40 -3.95 10.51 11.89
N ARG A 41 -2.85 11.25 11.71
CA ARG A 41 -1.97 11.66 12.82
C ARG A 41 -2.67 12.58 13.84
N GLN A 42 -3.47 13.53 13.39
CA GLN A 42 -4.21 14.44 14.30
C GLN A 42 -5.27 13.69 15.11
N ARG A 43 -5.91 12.69 14.49
CA ARG A 43 -6.94 11.89 15.16
C ARG A 43 -6.36 10.98 16.23
N ASP A 44 -5.21 10.36 15.99
CA ASP A 44 -4.52 9.52 16.98
C ASP A 44 -4.08 10.34 18.20
N LEU A 45 -3.84 11.64 18.02
CA LEU A 45 -3.49 12.56 19.11
C LEU A 45 -4.70 13.05 19.91
N ASN A 46 -5.86 13.24 19.28
CA ASN A 46 -6.98 13.96 19.88
C ASN A 46 -8.24 13.10 20.07
N ASN A 47 -8.29 11.89 19.56
CA ASN A 47 -9.41 10.93 19.62
C ASN A 47 -10.79 11.52 19.21
N LYS A 48 -10.81 12.60 18.43
CA LYS A 48 -12.03 13.26 17.97
C LYS A 48 -12.54 12.65 16.66
N PRO A 49 -13.87 12.46 16.50
CA PRO A 49 -14.43 12.07 15.20
C PRO A 49 -14.16 13.16 14.16
N LEU A 50 -13.99 12.75 12.90
CA LEU A 50 -13.86 13.69 11.79
C LEU A 50 -15.16 14.49 11.63
N SER A 51 -15.04 15.78 11.33
CA SER A 51 -16.14 16.56 10.80
C SER A 51 -16.50 16.07 9.39
N ARG A 52 -17.72 16.33 8.95
CA ARG A 52 -18.18 15.97 7.59
C ARG A 52 -17.26 16.53 6.48
N LYS A 53 -16.79 17.77 6.65
CA LYS A 53 -15.85 18.41 5.70
C LYS A 53 -14.50 17.71 5.65
N GLU A 54 -13.97 17.26 6.78
CA GLU A 54 -12.71 16.49 6.84
C GLU A 54 -12.88 15.12 6.21
N GLU A 55 -14.01 14.43 6.45
CA GLU A 55 -14.30 13.15 5.77
C GLU A 55 -14.40 13.32 4.25
N GLU A 56 -15.07 14.36 3.77
CA GLU A 56 -15.17 14.66 2.34
C GLU A 56 -13.78 14.94 1.74
N GLY A 57 -12.94 15.72 2.42
CA GLY A 57 -11.55 15.97 2.00
C GLY A 57 -10.69 14.70 1.95
N VAL A 58 -10.86 13.79 2.92
CA VAL A 58 -10.17 12.49 2.89
C VAL A 58 -10.70 11.64 1.73
N LYS A 59 -12.02 11.59 1.52
CA LYS A 59 -12.63 10.82 0.41
C LYS A 59 -12.17 11.28 -0.97
N GLN A 60 -11.84 12.55 -1.15
CA GLN A 60 -11.26 13.06 -2.41
C GLN A 60 -9.86 12.51 -2.70
N LYS A 61 -9.09 12.17 -1.66
CA LYS A 61 -7.75 11.58 -1.81
C LYS A 61 -7.77 10.06 -1.73
N ARG A 62 -8.57 9.52 -0.83
CA ARG A 62 -8.67 8.08 -0.58
C ARG A 62 -10.08 7.69 -0.19
N ASN A 63 -10.65 6.74 -0.91
CA ASN A 63 -11.92 6.12 -0.56
C ASN A 63 -11.70 4.60 -0.50
N SER A 64 -11.56 4.06 0.71
CA SER A 64 -11.37 2.62 0.94
C SER A 64 -11.70 2.25 2.39
N SER A 65 -11.97 0.97 2.64
CA SER A 65 -12.08 0.42 3.98
C SER A 65 -10.81 -0.33 4.37
N ILE A 66 -10.44 -0.29 5.64
CA ILE A 66 -9.25 -0.96 6.15
C ILE A 66 -9.52 -1.74 7.44
N VAL A 67 -8.69 -2.75 7.66
CA VAL A 67 -8.51 -3.44 8.94
C VAL A 67 -7.03 -3.50 9.23
N TRP A 68 -6.62 -3.15 10.47
CA TRP A 68 -5.24 -3.31 10.92
C TRP A 68 -5.06 -4.70 11.51
N LEU A 69 -4.01 -5.39 11.08
CA LEU A 69 -3.66 -6.75 11.45
C LEU A 69 -2.25 -6.76 12.05
N ASP A 70 -2.06 -7.52 13.15
CA ASP A 70 -0.78 -7.64 13.85
C ASP A 70 -0.39 -9.11 14.12
N GLU A 71 -1.04 -10.03 13.43
CA GLU A 71 -0.87 -11.46 13.60
C GLU A 71 0.45 -11.97 13.03
N GLY A 72 1.27 -12.57 13.86
CA GLY A 72 2.61 -13.05 13.52
C GLY A 72 2.67 -14.03 12.35
N TRP A 73 1.60 -14.81 12.09
CA TRP A 73 1.52 -15.73 10.95
C TRP A 73 1.49 -14.99 9.61
N ILE A 74 0.94 -13.76 9.56
CA ILE A 74 0.94 -12.93 8.35
C ILE A 74 2.36 -12.42 8.09
N TYR A 75 3.03 -11.86 9.10
CA TYR A 75 4.40 -11.35 8.96
C TYR A 75 5.37 -12.44 8.52
N LYS A 76 5.24 -13.65 9.08
CA LYS A 76 6.08 -14.79 8.72
C LYS A 76 6.04 -15.12 7.22
N GLU A 77 4.87 -14.98 6.60
CA GLU A 77 4.70 -15.26 5.17
C GLU A 77 5.20 -14.12 4.27
N ILE A 78 5.07 -12.85 4.68
CA ILE A 78 5.36 -11.71 3.80
C ILE A 78 6.78 -11.14 3.96
N GLN A 79 7.36 -11.16 5.17
CA GLN A 79 8.67 -10.55 5.43
C GLN A 79 9.82 -11.10 4.59
N PRO A 80 9.93 -12.41 4.33
CA PRO A 80 11.00 -12.95 3.48
C PRO A 80 11.07 -12.29 2.11
N TYR A 81 9.93 -11.99 1.50
CA TYR A 81 9.87 -11.32 0.20
C TYR A 81 10.34 -9.88 0.25
N VAL A 82 10.13 -9.19 1.36
CA VAL A 82 10.61 -7.81 1.52
C VAL A 82 12.13 -7.78 1.63
N HIS A 83 12.73 -8.69 2.41
CA HIS A 83 14.18 -8.82 2.49
C HIS A 83 14.78 -9.18 1.13
N GLU A 84 14.23 -10.18 0.45
CA GLU A 84 14.69 -10.61 -0.87
C GLU A 84 14.59 -9.49 -1.91
N ALA A 85 13.47 -8.74 -1.93
CA ALA A 85 13.30 -7.60 -2.83
C ALA A 85 14.32 -6.50 -2.57
N ASN A 86 14.54 -6.14 -1.30
CA ASN A 86 15.48 -5.11 -0.89
C ASN A 86 16.92 -5.44 -1.33
N GLU A 87 17.32 -6.69 -1.21
CA GLU A 87 18.62 -7.18 -1.65
C GLU A 87 18.71 -7.24 -3.17
N ARG A 88 17.79 -7.94 -3.84
CA ARG A 88 17.85 -8.18 -5.30
C ARG A 88 17.67 -6.92 -6.13
N ALA A 89 16.88 -5.96 -5.65
CA ALA A 89 16.77 -4.66 -6.31
C ALA A 89 17.99 -3.76 -6.07
N GLY A 90 18.89 -4.15 -5.18
CA GLY A 90 20.09 -3.39 -4.83
C GLY A 90 19.82 -2.16 -3.97
N TRP A 91 18.63 -2.05 -3.37
CA TRP A 91 18.33 -0.90 -2.49
C TRP A 91 19.13 -0.97 -1.20
N ASN A 92 19.23 -2.14 -0.58
CA ASN A 92 19.97 -2.40 0.66
C ASN A 92 19.60 -1.43 1.79
N PHE A 93 18.32 -1.04 1.86
CA PHE A 93 17.84 -0.13 2.89
C PHE A 93 17.83 -0.82 4.26
N ASN A 94 18.45 -0.17 5.25
CA ASN A 94 18.32 -0.60 6.64
C ASN A 94 16.95 -0.19 7.17
N TRP A 95 16.17 -1.15 7.63
CA TRP A 95 14.91 -0.95 8.33
C TRP A 95 14.86 -1.82 9.59
N GLU A 96 14.14 -1.38 10.60
CA GLU A 96 14.17 -2.00 11.92
C GLU A 96 12.80 -2.50 12.36
N ARG A 97 11.73 -1.92 11.81
CA ARG A 97 10.38 -2.21 12.26
C ARG A 97 9.41 -2.26 11.09
N THR A 98 8.49 -3.25 11.15
CA THR A 98 7.30 -3.28 10.29
C THR A 98 6.10 -2.74 11.07
N GLU A 99 5.32 -1.85 10.47
CA GLU A 99 4.05 -1.38 11.03
C GLU A 99 3.02 -2.53 11.04
N ASN A 100 1.89 -2.33 11.75
CA ASN A 100 0.76 -3.24 11.62
C ASN A 100 0.34 -3.32 10.16
N VAL A 101 0.09 -4.54 9.70
CA VAL A 101 -0.29 -4.78 8.30
C VAL A 101 -1.70 -4.26 8.05
N GLN A 102 -1.86 -3.49 6.99
CA GLN A 102 -3.15 -2.96 6.59
C GLN A 102 -3.82 -3.88 5.56
N PHE A 103 -4.88 -4.56 5.95
CA PHE A 103 -5.82 -5.14 5.00
C PHE A 103 -6.66 -4.01 4.40
N THR A 104 -6.69 -3.90 3.08
CA THR A 104 -7.43 -2.85 2.38
C THR A 104 -8.46 -3.48 1.46
N LYS A 105 -9.67 -2.91 1.48
CA LYS A 105 -10.81 -3.29 0.65
C LYS A 105 -11.24 -2.12 -0.20
N TYR A 106 -11.29 -2.35 -1.51
CA TYR A 106 -11.80 -1.42 -2.50
C TYR A 106 -13.04 -2.00 -3.17
N LYS A 107 -14.18 -1.34 -2.99
CA LYS A 107 -15.44 -1.60 -3.66
C LYS A 107 -15.61 -0.71 -4.89
N LEU A 108 -16.77 -0.79 -5.56
CA LEU A 108 -17.13 0.07 -6.69
C LEU A 108 -16.84 1.55 -6.40
N ASN A 109 -16.15 2.21 -7.32
CA ASN A 109 -15.73 3.61 -7.26
C ASN A 109 -14.77 3.95 -6.11
N GLN A 110 -14.23 2.97 -5.39
CA GLN A 110 -13.23 3.19 -4.37
C GLN A 110 -11.81 3.17 -4.96
N TYR A 111 -10.95 4.03 -4.41
CA TYR A 111 -9.62 4.34 -4.95
C TYR A 111 -8.69 4.91 -3.88
N TYR A 112 -7.43 5.10 -4.24
CA TYR A 112 -6.46 5.90 -3.52
C TYR A 112 -5.62 6.67 -4.53
N ASP A 113 -5.74 8.00 -4.50
CA ASP A 113 -5.08 8.88 -5.46
C ASP A 113 -3.56 8.93 -5.24
N TRP A 114 -2.87 9.65 -6.12
CA TRP A 114 -1.41 9.79 -6.10
C TRP A 114 -0.88 10.19 -4.74
N HIS A 115 0.08 9.41 -4.24
CA HIS A 115 0.74 9.65 -2.97
C HIS A 115 2.10 8.95 -2.90
N CYS A 116 2.93 9.41 -1.96
CA CYS A 116 4.07 8.68 -1.45
C CYS A 116 3.73 8.15 -0.05
N ASP A 117 4.28 6.99 0.30
CA ASP A 117 4.13 6.44 1.65
C ASP A 117 5.11 7.05 2.64
N SER A 118 6.28 7.49 2.17
CA SER A 118 7.26 8.21 2.98
C SER A 118 6.80 9.64 3.26
N CYS A 119 7.14 10.14 4.44
CA CYS A 119 6.83 11.50 4.85
C CYS A 119 8.12 12.34 4.92
N ASP A 120 8.01 13.64 4.61
CA ASP A 120 9.13 14.59 4.69
C ASP A 120 9.70 14.71 6.10
N ASN A 121 8.86 14.52 7.12
CA ASN A 121 9.27 14.57 8.52
C ASN A 121 9.22 13.18 9.16
N PRO A 122 10.26 12.79 9.90
CA PRO A 122 10.24 11.55 10.67
C PRO A 122 9.08 11.48 11.66
N TYR A 123 8.66 10.27 12.01
CA TYR A 123 7.76 10.02 13.11
C TYR A 123 8.38 10.44 14.45
N LYS A 124 7.59 10.46 15.54
CA LYS A 124 8.07 10.80 16.89
C LYS A 124 9.25 9.93 17.37
N ASN A 125 9.37 8.73 16.85
CA ASN A 125 10.49 7.82 17.13
C ASN A 125 11.72 8.04 16.22
N GLY A 126 11.73 9.10 15.40
CA GLY A 126 12.81 9.43 14.49
C GLY A 126 12.88 8.59 13.21
N MET A 127 11.96 7.67 12.99
CA MET A 127 11.94 6.78 11.83
C MET A 127 11.08 7.34 10.70
N ILE A 128 11.36 6.88 9.47
CA ILE A 128 10.56 7.09 8.26
C ILE A 128 10.19 5.73 7.64
N ARG A 129 9.17 5.68 6.82
CA ARG A 129 8.91 4.52 5.95
C ARG A 129 9.95 4.47 4.85
N LYS A 130 10.65 3.35 4.73
CA LYS A 130 11.69 3.12 3.71
C LYS A 130 11.21 2.21 2.59
N LEU A 131 10.53 1.13 2.94
CA LEU A 131 9.97 0.17 2.00
C LEU A 131 8.47 0.02 2.23
N SER A 132 7.74 -0.02 1.14
CA SER A 132 6.32 -0.34 1.08
C SER A 132 6.14 -1.69 0.36
N MET A 133 5.23 -2.50 0.86
CA MET A 133 4.85 -3.76 0.25
C MET A 133 3.34 -3.78 0.03
N THR A 134 2.92 -4.27 -1.14
CA THR A 134 1.52 -4.60 -1.42
C THR A 134 1.42 -6.06 -1.86
N CYS A 135 0.56 -6.83 -1.21
CA CYS A 135 0.20 -8.18 -1.63
C CYS A 135 -1.22 -8.17 -2.20
N GLN A 136 -1.39 -8.74 -3.38
CA GLN A 136 -2.66 -8.92 -4.05
C GLN A 136 -3.39 -10.15 -3.51
N LEU A 137 -4.55 -9.95 -2.86
CA LEU A 137 -5.33 -11.04 -2.27
C LEU A 137 -6.48 -11.53 -3.18
N THR A 138 -7.01 -10.66 -4.04
CA THR A 138 -8.03 -10.98 -5.03
C THR A 138 -7.36 -11.26 -6.37
N ASP A 139 -7.79 -12.27 -7.11
CA ASP A 139 -7.27 -12.48 -8.47
C ASP A 139 -7.72 -11.36 -9.41
N GLY A 140 -6.85 -10.98 -10.35
CA GLY A 140 -7.13 -9.89 -11.29
C GLY A 140 -8.33 -10.16 -12.20
N SER A 141 -8.77 -11.40 -12.34
CA SER A 141 -9.98 -11.79 -13.10
C SER A 141 -11.30 -11.56 -12.33
N GLU A 142 -11.23 -11.37 -11.00
CA GLU A 142 -12.40 -11.22 -10.13
C GLU A 142 -12.88 -9.76 -10.01
N TYR A 143 -12.14 -8.78 -10.55
CA TYR A 143 -12.52 -7.37 -10.50
C TYR A 143 -12.04 -6.60 -11.75
N GLU A 144 -12.60 -5.42 -11.98
CA GLU A 144 -12.19 -4.51 -13.06
C GLU A 144 -11.81 -3.15 -12.46
N GLY A 145 -10.82 -2.49 -13.03
CA GLY A 145 -10.23 -1.27 -12.44
C GLY A 145 -9.30 -1.61 -11.29
N GLY A 146 -9.12 -0.69 -10.36
CA GLY A 146 -8.28 -0.90 -9.18
C GLY A 146 -6.81 -1.17 -9.50
N GLU A 147 -6.33 -0.76 -10.66
CA GLU A 147 -4.93 -0.92 -11.06
C GLU A 147 -4.02 -0.17 -10.10
N LEU A 148 -2.94 -0.83 -9.66
CA LEU A 148 -1.83 -0.18 -8.98
C LEU A 148 -0.92 0.45 -10.05
N GLU A 149 -0.77 1.74 -10.00
CA GLU A 149 0.05 2.51 -10.94
C GLU A 149 1.18 3.23 -10.21
N PHE A 150 2.34 3.33 -10.88
CA PHE A 150 3.53 4.04 -10.42
C PHE A 150 3.88 5.16 -11.37
N ASP A 151 4.34 6.29 -10.83
CA ASP A 151 4.99 7.34 -11.62
C ASP A 151 6.51 7.26 -11.46
N PHE A 152 7.20 7.02 -12.56
CA PHE A 152 8.65 6.79 -12.58
C PHE A 152 9.48 8.07 -12.68
N ARG A 153 8.86 9.24 -12.68
CA ARG A 153 9.61 10.50 -12.73
C ARG A 153 10.01 11.02 -11.35
N ASN A 154 9.50 10.39 -10.28
CA ASN A 154 9.73 10.80 -8.89
C ASN A 154 9.42 12.29 -8.64
N TYR A 155 8.32 12.76 -9.22
CA TYR A 155 7.83 14.13 -9.13
C TYR A 155 6.32 14.11 -8.94
N ASP A 156 5.74 15.04 -8.16
CA ASP A 156 4.31 15.05 -7.85
C ASP A 156 3.43 14.98 -9.11
N PRO A 157 2.69 13.88 -9.32
CA PRO A 157 1.87 13.69 -10.52
C PRO A 157 0.71 14.68 -10.65
N HIS A 158 0.25 15.31 -9.56
CA HIS A 158 -0.80 16.34 -9.60
C HIS A 158 -0.36 17.62 -10.33
N MET A 159 0.95 17.81 -10.45
CA MET A 159 1.54 18.99 -11.10
C MET A 159 1.79 18.78 -12.59
N ARG A 160 1.29 17.71 -13.21
CA ARG A 160 1.64 17.30 -14.58
C ARG A 160 0.50 16.66 -15.34
N ASP A 161 0.70 16.62 -16.68
CA ASP A 161 -0.14 15.86 -17.59
C ASP A 161 0.02 14.34 -17.39
N GLU A 162 -1.07 13.61 -17.19
CA GLU A 162 -1.06 12.17 -16.86
C GLU A 162 -0.48 11.26 -17.95
N SER A 163 -0.36 11.76 -19.19
CA SER A 163 -0.11 10.94 -20.38
C SER A 163 1.29 10.31 -20.47
N GLN A 164 2.23 10.71 -19.62
CA GLN A 164 3.64 10.32 -19.79
C GLN A 164 4.20 9.63 -18.54
N HIS A 165 4.84 8.46 -18.75
CA HIS A 165 5.62 7.70 -17.74
C HIS A 165 4.84 6.98 -16.65
N LEU A 166 3.57 6.66 -16.88
CA LEU A 166 2.80 5.80 -15.98
C LEU A 166 3.13 4.33 -16.23
N ASN A 167 3.35 3.58 -15.17
CA ASN A 167 3.46 2.14 -15.22
C ASN A 167 2.35 1.48 -14.43
N LYS A 168 1.62 0.59 -15.09
CA LYS A 168 0.63 -0.29 -14.45
C LYS A 168 1.31 -1.57 -14.04
N ALA A 169 1.28 -1.88 -12.75
CA ALA A 169 1.86 -3.12 -12.23
C ALA A 169 0.99 -4.34 -12.57
N LYS A 170 1.01 -4.72 -13.86
CA LYS A 170 0.23 -5.89 -14.35
C LYS A 170 0.76 -7.22 -13.84
N GLU A 171 2.01 -7.27 -13.47
CA GLU A 171 2.71 -8.46 -12.98
C GLU A 171 2.09 -8.99 -11.70
N ILE A 172 1.46 -8.13 -10.89
CA ILE A 172 0.86 -8.50 -9.60
C ILE A 172 -0.65 -8.79 -9.67
N LEU A 173 -1.26 -8.80 -10.86
CA LEU A 173 -2.68 -9.13 -11.01
C LEU A 173 -3.05 -10.54 -10.50
N PRO A 174 -2.20 -11.57 -10.69
CA PRO A 174 -2.49 -12.88 -10.13
C PRO A 174 -2.54 -12.86 -8.60
N LYS A 175 -3.51 -13.57 -8.03
CA LYS A 175 -3.67 -13.75 -6.58
C LYS A 175 -2.37 -14.23 -5.91
N GLY A 176 -2.06 -13.67 -4.75
CA GLY A 176 -0.86 -13.97 -4.00
C GLY A 176 0.41 -13.29 -4.50
N SER A 177 0.32 -12.45 -5.54
CA SER A 177 1.48 -11.68 -6.01
C SER A 177 1.84 -10.58 -5.02
N ILE A 178 3.15 -10.33 -4.87
CA ILE A 178 3.71 -9.30 -4.00
C ILE A 178 4.49 -8.30 -4.83
N ILE A 179 4.37 -7.03 -4.49
CA ILE A 179 5.22 -5.95 -4.98
C ILE A 179 5.81 -5.20 -3.79
N VAL A 180 7.11 -4.93 -3.86
CA VAL A 180 7.86 -4.14 -2.87
C VAL A 180 8.47 -2.95 -3.60
N PHE A 181 8.46 -1.78 -2.97
CA PHE A 181 8.99 -0.56 -3.57
C PHE A 181 9.49 0.42 -2.50
N PRO A 182 10.45 1.30 -2.85
CA PRO A 182 10.85 2.40 -1.98
C PRO A 182 9.66 3.31 -1.66
N SER A 183 9.45 3.62 -0.39
CA SER A 183 8.24 4.33 0.08
C SER A 183 8.10 5.75 -0.47
N HIS A 184 9.15 6.32 -1.07
CA HIS A 184 9.14 7.62 -1.73
C HIS A 184 8.65 7.57 -3.19
N VAL A 185 8.41 6.38 -3.76
CA VAL A 185 7.92 6.26 -5.13
C VAL A 185 6.44 6.60 -5.18
N TRP A 186 6.10 7.53 -6.07
CA TRP A 186 4.72 7.94 -6.29
C TRP A 186 3.88 6.80 -6.89
N HIS A 187 2.75 6.53 -6.26
CA HIS A 187 1.83 5.46 -6.69
C HIS A 187 0.38 5.79 -6.37
N ARG A 188 -0.53 5.10 -7.05
CA ARG A 188 -1.98 5.19 -6.81
C ARG A 188 -2.69 3.87 -7.04
N VAL A 189 -3.90 3.76 -6.53
CA VAL A 189 -4.87 2.71 -6.89
C VAL A 189 -6.03 3.37 -7.61
N LYS A 190 -6.24 3.01 -8.88
CA LYS A 190 -7.36 3.48 -9.70
C LYS A 190 -8.71 3.06 -9.13
N PRO A 191 -9.81 3.75 -9.47
CA PRO A 191 -11.15 3.32 -9.07
C PRO A 191 -11.46 1.90 -9.54
N VAL A 192 -12.00 1.08 -8.62
CA VAL A 192 -12.58 -0.21 -8.97
C VAL A 192 -13.88 0.02 -9.72
N ARG A 193 -14.04 -0.60 -10.89
CA ARG A 193 -15.22 -0.46 -11.75
C ARG A 193 -16.22 -1.64 -11.62
N LYS A 194 -15.72 -2.80 -11.14
CA LYS A 194 -16.55 -3.99 -10.91
C LYS A 194 -15.87 -4.91 -9.91
N GLY A 195 -16.62 -5.68 -9.16
CA GLY A 195 -16.10 -6.61 -8.16
C GLY A 195 -15.56 -5.92 -6.91
N VAL A 196 -14.66 -6.60 -6.20
CA VAL A 196 -14.01 -6.10 -4.97
C VAL A 196 -12.54 -6.48 -5.00
N ARG A 197 -11.68 -5.51 -4.80
CA ARG A 197 -10.25 -5.74 -4.68
C ARG A 197 -9.82 -5.76 -3.22
N TYR A 198 -9.16 -6.84 -2.79
CA TYR A 198 -8.52 -6.95 -1.48
C TYR A 198 -7.00 -6.96 -1.64
N SER A 199 -6.31 -6.27 -0.75
CA SER A 199 -4.85 -6.28 -0.67
C SER A 199 -4.35 -6.18 0.78
N LEU A 200 -3.15 -6.69 1.03
CA LEU A 200 -2.37 -6.35 2.21
C LEU A 200 -1.36 -5.27 1.85
N VAL A 201 -1.16 -4.34 2.77
CA VAL A 201 -0.11 -3.33 2.68
C VAL A 201 0.71 -3.38 3.97
N ALA A 202 2.03 -3.38 3.84
CA ALA A 202 2.94 -3.29 4.97
C ALA A 202 4.00 -2.22 4.71
N TRP A 203 4.40 -1.52 5.77
CA TRP A 203 5.43 -0.51 5.74
C TRP A 203 6.57 -0.87 6.68
N HIS A 204 7.78 -0.71 6.17
CA HIS A 204 9.02 -1.05 6.87
C HIS A 204 9.78 0.24 7.18
N ASN A 205 9.93 0.52 8.47
CA ASN A 205 10.45 1.78 8.97
C ASN A 205 11.90 1.63 9.45
N GLY A 206 12.69 2.63 9.18
CA GLY A 206 14.04 2.78 9.68
C GLY A 206 14.43 4.24 9.82
N TYR A 207 15.61 4.50 10.35
CA TYR A 207 16.11 5.88 10.44
C TYR A 207 16.32 6.49 9.06
N PRO A 208 16.20 7.82 8.91
CA PRO A 208 16.43 8.51 7.64
C PRO A 208 17.75 8.10 6.97
N PHE A 209 17.82 8.30 5.66
CA PHE A 209 19.07 8.08 4.93
C PHE A 209 20.12 9.09 5.39
N LYS A 210 21.36 8.63 5.53
CA LYS A 210 22.51 9.45 5.90
C LYS A 210 23.41 9.65 4.68
#